data_6322fcf562ea5c554e764ced738b0583
#
_entry.id   6322fcf562ea5c554e764ced738b0583
#
_cell.length_a   1.000
_cell.length_b   1.000
_cell.length_c   1.000
_cell.angle_alpha   90.00
_cell.angle_beta   90.00
_cell.angle_gamma   90.00
#
_symmetry.space_group_name_H-M   'P 1'
#
loop_
_entity.id
_entity.type
_entity.pdbx_description
1 polymer ?
#
loop_
_entity_poly.entity_id
_entity_poly.type
_entity_poly.pdbx_seq_one_letter_code
_entity_poly.pdbx_strand_id
1 'polypeptide(L)'
;MTKYKQRKRNLYNDNPDTYALSRSKIDMFLDCPRCFYLDRKLGFSQPSMPGWPLNSAVDHLLKREFDHYRKLQQPHPIMVQYGIEAVPFLHPDLPIWRDDVYHYVGASVVEEQTGFQVQGIIDDIWVSPQGELHIVDYKATSTASEISLEDEYKQAYKRQMEIYQWIFRRIGFKVSPVGYFVFANALKDRTFFENKLEFELTILSHYGDDSWVSPTLFEMKKVLECDTLPDANPECEYCEYRRLIKEVE
;
A
#
# COMPACT_ATOMS: atom_id res chain seq x y z
N MET A 1 -9.86 -8.91 -24.72
CA MET A 1 -8.50 -9.07 -24.13
C MET A 1 -7.62 -7.95 -24.66
N THR A 2 -7.16 -7.06 -23.80
CA THR A 2 -6.21 -6.00 -24.17
C THR A 2 -4.83 -6.65 -24.37
N LYS A 3 -4.26 -6.49 -25.58
CA LYS A 3 -2.88 -6.92 -25.82
C LYS A 3 -1.93 -6.10 -24.94
N TYR A 4 -0.90 -6.74 -24.37
CA TYR A 4 0.19 -6.04 -23.70
C TYR A 4 0.76 -4.96 -24.62
N LYS A 5 0.95 -3.75 -24.08
CA LYS A 5 1.54 -2.62 -24.82
C LYS A 5 2.54 -1.91 -23.93
N GLN A 6 3.67 -1.54 -24.52
CA GLN A 6 4.60 -0.60 -23.89
C GLN A 6 3.88 0.73 -23.64
N ARG A 7 3.98 1.25 -22.41
CA ARG A 7 3.47 2.57 -22.06
C ARG A 7 4.37 3.64 -22.70
N LYS A 8 3.76 4.68 -23.26
CA LYS A 8 4.45 5.78 -23.94
C LYS A 8 4.19 7.15 -23.28
N ARG A 9 3.53 7.17 -22.12
CA ARG A 9 3.22 8.39 -21.37
C ARG A 9 3.50 8.17 -19.89
N ASN A 10 3.69 9.27 -19.16
CA ASN A 10 4.02 9.25 -17.74
C ASN A 10 5.28 8.39 -17.46
N LEU A 11 6.27 8.50 -18.33
CA LEU A 11 7.61 7.99 -18.11
C LEU A 11 8.42 9.02 -17.33
N TYR A 12 9.46 8.59 -16.65
CA TYR A 12 10.32 9.50 -15.88
C TYR A 12 10.87 10.63 -16.74
N ASN A 13 11.31 10.34 -17.97
CA ASN A 13 11.88 11.34 -18.88
C ASN A 13 10.85 12.37 -19.39
N ASP A 14 9.53 12.12 -19.23
CA ASP A 14 8.49 13.08 -19.63
C ASP A 14 8.43 14.27 -18.66
N ASN A 15 8.72 14.05 -17.37
CA ASN A 15 8.69 15.08 -16.33
C ASN A 15 9.56 14.68 -15.11
N PRO A 16 10.89 14.80 -15.22
CA PRO A 16 11.81 14.35 -14.17
C PRO A 16 11.76 15.20 -12.89
N ASP A 17 11.34 16.46 -12.99
CA ASP A 17 11.34 17.40 -11.87
C ASP A 17 10.16 17.23 -10.91
N THR A 18 9.06 16.64 -11.38
CA THR A 18 7.82 16.43 -10.59
C THR A 18 7.22 15.06 -10.83
N TYR A 19 8.06 14.02 -10.86
CA TYR A 19 7.61 12.69 -11.21
C TYR A 19 6.81 12.02 -10.09
N ALA A 20 5.57 11.62 -10.40
CA ALA A 20 4.69 10.99 -9.44
C ALA A 20 5.00 9.49 -9.25
N LEU A 21 5.18 9.09 -8.00
CA LEU A 21 5.45 7.72 -7.58
C LEU A 21 4.40 7.25 -6.58
N SER A 22 3.66 6.21 -6.95
CA SER A 22 2.79 5.53 -5.99
C SER A 22 3.60 4.63 -5.06
N ARG A 23 3.07 4.37 -3.86
CA ARG A 23 3.61 3.42 -2.89
C ARG A 23 4.07 2.10 -3.56
N SER A 24 3.24 1.54 -4.44
CA SER A 24 3.56 0.27 -5.11
C SER A 24 4.78 0.35 -6.04
N LYS A 25 5.20 1.55 -6.46
CA LYS A 25 6.41 1.73 -7.28
C LYS A 25 7.67 1.82 -6.44
N ILE A 26 7.55 2.27 -5.20
CA ILE A 26 8.62 2.17 -4.21
C ILE A 26 8.85 0.70 -3.86
N ASP A 27 7.80 -0.06 -3.60
CA ASP A 27 7.88 -1.50 -3.40
C ASP A 27 8.55 -2.22 -4.58
N MET A 28 8.10 -1.92 -5.80
CA MET A 28 8.70 -2.51 -7.02
C MET A 28 10.20 -2.25 -7.14
N PHE A 29 10.66 -1.06 -6.71
CA PHE A 29 12.08 -0.73 -6.71
C PHE A 29 12.86 -1.57 -5.69
N LEU A 30 12.32 -1.69 -4.48
CA LEU A 30 12.93 -2.50 -3.40
C LEU A 30 12.99 -3.98 -3.80
N ASP A 31 11.94 -4.48 -4.44
CA ASP A 31 11.91 -5.86 -4.92
C ASP A 31 12.86 -6.07 -6.11
N CYS A 32 12.94 -5.13 -7.06
CA CYS A 32 13.88 -5.23 -8.18
C CYS A 32 14.09 -3.89 -8.92
N PRO A 33 15.27 -3.26 -8.78
CA PRO A 33 15.59 -1.99 -9.47
C PRO A 33 15.46 -2.08 -10.99
N ARG A 34 15.79 -3.24 -11.60
CA ARG A 34 15.64 -3.48 -13.05
C ARG A 34 14.16 -3.45 -13.47
N CYS A 35 13.27 -4.12 -12.74
CA CYS A 35 11.83 -4.08 -13.03
C CYS A 35 11.27 -2.68 -12.91
N PHE A 36 11.69 -1.93 -11.88
CA PHE A 36 11.32 -0.54 -11.69
C PHE A 36 11.78 0.36 -12.86
N TYR A 37 13.03 0.24 -13.28
CA TYR A 37 13.58 0.98 -14.42
C TYR A 37 12.82 0.68 -15.72
N LEU A 38 12.59 -0.61 -16.01
CA LEU A 38 11.81 -1.04 -17.16
C LEU A 38 10.42 -0.43 -17.18
N ASP A 39 9.75 -0.41 -16.02
CA ASP A 39 8.40 0.15 -15.90
C ASP A 39 8.41 1.68 -15.95
N ARG A 40 9.25 2.35 -15.16
CA ARG A 40 9.16 3.80 -14.98
C ARG A 40 9.92 4.62 -16.01
N LYS A 41 11.03 4.13 -16.53
CA LYS A 41 11.83 4.82 -17.56
C LYS A 41 11.50 4.33 -18.98
N LEU A 42 11.35 3.03 -19.18
CA LEU A 42 11.15 2.45 -20.52
C LEU A 42 9.69 2.06 -20.83
N GLY A 43 8.78 2.09 -19.87
CA GLY A 43 7.36 1.82 -20.07
C GLY A 43 6.98 0.34 -20.22
N PHE A 44 7.86 -0.58 -19.83
CA PHE A 44 7.59 -2.02 -19.83
C PHE A 44 7.12 -2.47 -18.45
N SER A 45 5.83 -2.36 -18.20
CA SER A 45 5.23 -2.80 -16.93
C SER A 45 5.17 -4.32 -16.84
N GLN A 46 5.21 -4.83 -15.61
CA GLN A 46 4.89 -6.24 -15.37
C GLN A 46 3.46 -6.55 -15.83
N PRO A 47 3.15 -7.77 -16.26
CA PRO A 47 1.78 -8.18 -16.55
C PRO A 47 0.87 -7.93 -15.34
N SER A 48 -0.29 -7.30 -15.58
CA SER A 48 -1.25 -7.05 -14.50
C SER A 48 -1.96 -8.33 -14.09
N MET A 49 -2.12 -8.52 -12.79
CA MET A 49 -3.01 -9.55 -12.25
C MET A 49 -4.47 -9.08 -12.29
N PRO A 50 -5.44 -9.99 -12.41
CA PRO A 50 -6.84 -9.66 -12.22
C PRO A 50 -7.07 -9.02 -10.84
N GLY A 51 -8.03 -8.09 -10.76
CA GLY A 51 -8.43 -7.53 -9.47
C GLY A 51 -9.06 -8.57 -8.54
N TRP A 52 -9.12 -8.26 -7.25
CA TRP A 52 -9.69 -9.08 -6.20
C TRP A 52 -11.07 -8.54 -5.76
N PRO A 53 -12.16 -8.80 -6.52
CA PRO A 53 -13.47 -8.16 -6.29
C PRO A 53 -14.04 -8.44 -4.89
N LEU A 54 -13.82 -9.64 -4.35
CA LEU A 54 -14.31 -9.99 -3.02
C LEU A 54 -13.57 -9.23 -1.92
N ASN A 55 -12.25 -9.08 -2.05
CA ASN A 55 -11.46 -8.26 -1.12
C ASN A 55 -11.90 -6.79 -1.17
N SER A 56 -12.18 -6.26 -2.36
CA SER A 56 -12.70 -4.90 -2.51
C SER A 56 -14.07 -4.71 -1.88
N ALA A 57 -14.93 -5.75 -1.91
CA ALA A 57 -16.22 -5.70 -1.22
C ALA A 57 -16.06 -5.67 0.31
N VAL A 58 -15.13 -6.45 0.86
CA VAL A 58 -14.80 -6.45 2.30
C VAL A 58 -14.25 -5.08 2.71
N ASP A 59 -13.29 -4.55 1.98
CA ASP A 59 -12.72 -3.20 2.21
C ASP A 59 -13.81 -2.14 2.25
N HIS A 60 -14.68 -2.13 1.24
CA HIS A 60 -15.78 -1.17 1.16
C HIS A 60 -16.74 -1.27 2.35
N LEU A 61 -17.07 -2.49 2.80
CA LEU A 61 -17.96 -2.69 3.96
C LEU A 61 -17.30 -2.25 5.26
N LEU A 62 -16.01 -2.57 5.47
CA LEU A 62 -15.24 -2.09 6.63
C LEU A 62 -15.18 -0.56 6.67
N LYS A 63 -14.85 0.10 5.56
CA LYS A 63 -14.85 1.56 5.47
C LYS A 63 -16.20 2.16 5.88
N ARG A 64 -17.32 1.60 5.41
CA ARG A 64 -18.66 2.05 5.79
C ARG A 64 -18.96 1.85 7.27
N GLU A 65 -18.54 0.72 7.83
CA GLU A 65 -18.75 0.39 9.24
C GLU A 65 -17.94 1.34 10.13
N PHE A 66 -16.66 1.53 9.86
CA PHE A 66 -15.83 2.51 10.59
C PHE A 66 -16.29 3.95 10.39
N ASP A 67 -16.88 4.32 9.23
CA ASP A 67 -17.49 5.62 8.99
C ASP A 67 -18.70 5.89 9.88
N HIS A 68 -19.44 4.86 10.27
CA HIS A 68 -20.50 5.01 11.25
C HIS A 68 -19.94 5.48 12.60
N TYR A 69 -18.88 4.83 13.09
CA TYR A 69 -18.22 5.21 14.37
C TYR A 69 -17.48 6.55 14.25
N ARG A 70 -16.92 6.87 13.09
CA ARG A 70 -16.33 8.19 12.81
C ARG A 70 -17.34 9.32 12.97
N LYS A 71 -18.55 9.16 12.47
CA LYS A 71 -19.63 10.16 12.65
C LYS A 71 -20.05 10.33 14.11
N LEU A 72 -20.01 9.26 14.87
CA LEU A 72 -20.32 9.28 16.31
C LEU A 72 -19.14 9.75 17.16
N GLN A 73 -17.93 9.84 16.61
CA GLN A 73 -16.67 10.08 17.33
C GLN A 73 -16.50 9.09 18.49
N GLN A 74 -16.76 7.82 18.21
CA GLN A 74 -16.65 6.71 19.15
C GLN A 74 -15.71 5.64 18.61
N PRO A 75 -15.03 4.87 19.47
CA PRO A 75 -14.26 3.73 19.03
C PRO A 75 -15.18 2.64 18.48
N HIS A 76 -14.73 1.95 17.44
CA HIS A 76 -15.38 0.74 16.98
C HIS A 76 -15.27 -0.38 18.05
N PRO A 77 -16.27 -1.27 18.23
CA PRO A 77 -16.22 -2.33 19.24
C PRO A 77 -14.94 -3.17 19.21
N ILE A 78 -14.42 -3.46 18.02
CA ILE A 78 -13.16 -4.21 17.87
C ILE A 78 -11.96 -3.43 18.45
N MET A 79 -11.94 -2.10 18.35
CA MET A 79 -10.87 -1.28 18.95
C MET A 79 -10.92 -1.39 20.48
N VAL A 80 -12.13 -1.37 21.06
CA VAL A 80 -12.33 -1.55 22.51
C VAL A 80 -11.87 -2.94 22.95
N GLN A 81 -12.21 -3.97 22.21
CA GLN A 81 -11.77 -5.35 22.46
C GLN A 81 -10.24 -5.48 22.51
N TYR A 82 -9.54 -4.73 21.66
CA TYR A 82 -8.07 -4.75 21.59
C TYR A 82 -7.41 -3.67 22.48
N GLY A 83 -8.18 -2.93 23.29
CA GLY A 83 -7.66 -1.89 24.18
C GLY A 83 -7.03 -0.71 23.45
N ILE A 84 -7.50 -0.40 22.24
CA ILE A 84 -6.97 0.70 21.42
C ILE A 84 -7.69 1.99 21.81
N GLU A 85 -6.97 2.90 22.44
CA GLU A 85 -7.47 4.23 22.86
C GLU A 85 -7.42 5.21 21.67
N ALA A 86 -8.29 5.03 20.70
CA ALA A 86 -8.41 5.88 19.54
C ALA A 86 -9.85 5.86 19.00
N VAL A 87 -10.17 6.80 18.11
CA VAL A 87 -11.43 6.84 17.34
C VAL A 87 -11.11 7.02 15.85
N PRO A 88 -11.99 6.59 14.94
CA PRO A 88 -11.83 6.88 13.51
C PRO A 88 -11.74 8.38 13.26
N PHE A 89 -10.68 8.82 12.57
CA PHE A 89 -10.34 10.24 12.39
C PHE A 89 -11.31 10.94 11.45
N LEU A 90 -11.91 12.02 11.90
CA LEU A 90 -12.79 12.87 11.09
C LEU A 90 -11.99 14.04 10.52
N HIS A 91 -11.81 14.07 9.20
CA HIS A 91 -11.09 15.13 8.49
C HIS A 91 -11.77 15.43 7.15
N PRO A 92 -11.85 16.73 6.71
CA PRO A 92 -12.47 17.09 5.44
C PRO A 92 -11.79 16.46 4.23
N ASP A 93 -10.47 16.23 4.28
CA ASP A 93 -9.71 15.67 3.18
C ASP A 93 -9.67 14.12 3.17
N LEU A 94 -10.28 13.47 4.17
CA LEU A 94 -10.31 12.00 4.22
C LEU A 94 -10.86 11.37 2.92
N PRO A 95 -11.91 11.88 2.28
CA PRO A 95 -12.39 11.35 1.01
C PRO A 95 -11.35 11.44 -0.11
N ILE A 96 -10.48 12.46 -0.11
CA ILE A 96 -9.38 12.59 -1.08
C ILE A 96 -8.32 11.53 -0.80
N TRP A 97 -7.93 11.35 0.46
CA TRP A 97 -6.86 10.41 0.83
C TRP A 97 -7.25 8.94 0.66
N ARG A 98 -8.55 8.63 0.80
CA ARG A 98 -9.08 7.26 0.88
C ARG A 98 -9.90 6.82 -0.32
N ASP A 99 -10.68 7.72 -0.90
CA ASP A 99 -11.77 7.35 -1.82
C ASP A 99 -11.53 7.87 -3.25
N ASP A 100 -10.38 8.52 -3.53
CA ASP A 100 -10.06 9.06 -4.87
C ASP A 100 -9.63 7.96 -5.85
N VAL A 101 -10.58 7.09 -6.18
CA VAL A 101 -10.37 5.99 -7.14
C VAL A 101 -10.32 6.47 -8.60
N TYR A 102 -10.68 7.72 -8.89
CA TYR A 102 -10.68 8.27 -10.26
C TYR A 102 -9.32 8.84 -10.65
N HIS A 103 -8.68 9.59 -9.77
CA HIS A 103 -7.38 10.22 -10.05
C HIS A 103 -6.22 9.36 -9.55
N TYR A 104 -6.46 8.44 -8.61
CA TYR A 104 -5.45 7.57 -7.99
C TYR A 104 -4.31 8.34 -7.33
N VAL A 105 -4.60 9.53 -6.80
CA VAL A 105 -3.61 10.35 -6.11
C VAL A 105 -3.59 10.03 -4.62
N GLY A 106 -4.74 10.14 -3.96
CA GLY A 106 -4.83 9.95 -2.51
C GLY A 106 -4.06 11.01 -1.72
N ALA A 107 -3.47 10.60 -0.60
CA ALA A 107 -2.54 11.44 0.14
C ALA A 107 -1.22 11.56 -0.63
N SER A 108 -0.69 12.76 -0.78
CA SER A 108 0.54 12.99 -1.54
C SER A 108 1.41 14.10 -0.95
N VAL A 109 2.72 13.97 -1.16
CA VAL A 109 3.72 14.95 -0.75
C VAL A 109 4.87 14.98 -1.75
N VAL A 110 5.43 16.15 -2.00
CA VAL A 110 6.65 16.30 -2.80
C VAL A 110 7.86 16.14 -1.88
N GLU A 111 8.74 15.20 -2.21
CA GLU A 111 10.06 15.10 -1.58
C GLU A 111 10.99 16.10 -2.26
N GLU A 112 11.39 17.15 -1.51
CA GLU A 112 12.04 18.36 -2.07
C GLU A 112 13.38 18.07 -2.76
N GLN A 113 14.15 17.12 -2.24
CA GLN A 113 15.52 16.87 -2.77
C GLN A 113 15.50 16.02 -4.04
N THR A 114 14.49 15.15 -4.21
CA THR A 114 14.35 14.33 -5.42
C THR A 114 13.38 14.95 -6.43
N GLY A 115 12.46 15.81 -5.99
CA GLY A 115 11.34 16.29 -6.78
C GLY A 115 10.22 15.25 -6.95
N PHE A 116 10.31 14.06 -6.35
CA PHE A 116 9.29 13.05 -6.49
C PHE A 116 8.03 13.41 -5.70
N GLN A 117 6.89 13.36 -6.37
CA GLN A 117 5.58 13.39 -5.72
C GLN A 117 5.21 11.97 -5.28
N VAL A 118 5.44 11.68 -4.00
CA VAL A 118 5.07 10.38 -3.40
C VAL A 118 3.60 10.40 -3.04
N GLN A 119 2.85 9.38 -3.44
CA GLN A 119 1.40 9.36 -3.29
C GLN A 119 0.86 7.97 -2.98
N GLY A 120 -0.31 7.91 -2.31
CA GLY A 120 -1.00 6.67 -2.03
C GLY A 120 -2.40 6.86 -1.46
N ILE A 121 -3.24 5.87 -1.72
CA ILE A 121 -4.60 5.78 -1.21
C ILE A 121 -4.55 4.90 0.04
N ILE A 122 -4.94 5.46 1.18
CA ILE A 122 -5.03 4.75 2.46
C ILE A 122 -6.39 4.06 2.60
N ASP A 123 -6.47 3.10 3.52
CA ASP A 123 -7.77 2.50 3.85
C ASP A 123 -8.48 3.26 4.97
N ASP A 124 -7.76 3.62 6.06
CA ASP A 124 -8.32 4.40 7.16
C ASP A 124 -7.24 5.09 8.01
N ILE A 125 -7.69 5.98 8.90
CA ILE A 125 -6.88 6.65 9.92
C ILE A 125 -7.69 6.69 11.22
N TRP A 126 -7.02 6.38 12.32
CA TRP A 126 -7.56 6.60 13.67
C TRP A 126 -6.76 7.67 14.40
N VAL A 127 -7.40 8.36 15.32
CA VAL A 127 -6.76 9.41 16.11
C VAL A 127 -6.84 9.09 17.61
N SER A 128 -5.70 9.18 18.28
CA SER A 128 -5.61 9.03 19.73
C SER A 128 -6.13 10.28 20.46
N PRO A 129 -6.43 10.20 21.77
CA PRO A 129 -6.78 11.37 22.58
C PRO A 129 -5.69 12.47 22.61
N GLN A 130 -4.43 12.11 22.30
CA GLN A 130 -3.29 13.04 22.22
C GLN A 130 -3.14 13.68 20.84
N GLY A 131 -4.06 13.39 19.92
CA GLY A 131 -4.06 13.89 18.54
C GLY A 131 -3.02 13.24 17.63
N GLU A 132 -2.49 12.08 18.00
CA GLU A 132 -1.62 11.29 17.13
C GLU A 132 -2.44 10.44 16.17
N LEU A 133 -2.06 10.46 14.89
CA LEU A 133 -2.71 9.65 13.87
C LEU A 133 -2.08 8.25 13.81
N HIS A 134 -2.92 7.24 13.82
CA HIS A 134 -2.57 5.86 13.51
C HIS A 134 -3.02 5.55 12.09
N ILE A 135 -2.09 5.19 11.21
CA ILE A 135 -2.44 4.68 9.88
C ILE A 135 -3.05 3.29 10.04
N VAL A 136 -4.11 3.02 9.29
CA VAL A 136 -4.83 1.75 9.34
C VAL A 136 -4.99 1.19 7.95
N ASP A 137 -4.81 -0.11 7.82
CA ASP A 137 -4.88 -0.82 6.56
C ASP A 137 -5.76 -2.08 6.70
N TYR A 138 -6.72 -2.25 5.79
CA TYR A 138 -7.68 -3.34 5.81
C TYR A 138 -7.21 -4.50 4.94
N LYS A 139 -7.22 -5.70 5.48
CA LYS A 139 -6.80 -6.91 4.77
C LYS A 139 -7.86 -8.00 4.83
N ALA A 140 -8.28 -8.49 3.66
CA ALA A 140 -9.14 -9.67 3.59
C ALA A 140 -8.27 -10.92 3.35
N THR A 141 -8.53 -11.97 4.11
CA THR A 141 -7.83 -13.25 4.00
C THR A 141 -8.77 -14.42 4.30
N SER A 142 -8.31 -15.64 4.06
CA SER A 142 -8.97 -16.86 4.50
C SER A 142 -7.90 -17.89 4.85
N THR A 143 -7.55 -17.96 6.12
CA THR A 143 -6.56 -18.90 6.65
C THR A 143 -7.11 -19.63 7.86
N ALA A 144 -6.66 -20.88 8.05
CA ALA A 144 -6.88 -21.64 9.28
C ALA A 144 -5.73 -21.45 10.29
N SER A 145 -4.60 -20.87 9.86
CA SER A 145 -3.47 -20.55 10.72
C SER A 145 -3.67 -19.21 11.42
N GLU A 146 -3.00 -19.01 12.53
CA GLU A 146 -2.94 -17.73 13.21
C GLU A 146 -2.43 -16.64 12.25
N ILE A 147 -3.08 -15.47 12.29
CA ILE A 147 -2.69 -14.33 11.47
C ILE A 147 -1.50 -13.65 12.13
N SER A 148 -0.40 -13.53 11.38
CA SER A 148 0.85 -12.93 11.82
C SER A 148 1.34 -11.93 10.76
N LEU A 149 2.26 -11.04 11.10
CA LEU A 149 2.97 -10.14 10.17
C LEU A 149 4.37 -10.65 9.82
N GLU A 150 4.75 -11.84 10.26
CA GLU A 150 6.13 -12.35 10.13
C GLU A 150 6.37 -13.12 8.82
N ASP A 151 5.32 -13.40 8.05
CA ASP A 151 5.46 -14.04 6.74
C ASP A 151 6.20 -13.10 5.76
N GLU A 152 7.08 -13.64 4.95
CA GLU A 152 7.93 -12.89 4.02
C GLU A 152 7.13 -11.97 3.09
N TYR A 153 6.03 -12.47 2.49
CA TYR A 153 5.18 -11.67 1.60
C TYR A 153 4.48 -10.49 2.32
N LYS A 154 4.39 -10.53 3.66
CA LYS A 154 3.80 -9.46 4.47
C LYS A 154 4.77 -8.31 4.76
N GLN A 155 6.04 -8.43 4.38
CA GLN A 155 6.98 -7.31 4.43
C GLN A 155 6.48 -6.14 3.56
N ALA A 156 5.83 -6.44 2.44
CA ALA A 156 5.18 -5.42 1.61
C ALA A 156 4.06 -4.65 2.34
N TYR A 157 3.36 -5.29 3.31
CA TYR A 157 2.37 -4.62 4.14
C TYR A 157 3.03 -3.66 5.14
N LYS A 158 4.12 -4.09 5.79
CA LYS A 158 4.90 -3.24 6.72
C LYS A 158 5.42 -2.00 5.98
N ARG A 159 6.07 -2.19 4.82
CA ARG A 159 6.54 -1.09 3.96
C ARG A 159 5.41 -0.14 3.54
N GLN A 160 4.23 -0.68 3.21
CA GLN A 160 3.04 0.12 2.88
C GLN A 160 2.64 1.04 4.03
N MET A 161 2.57 0.49 5.24
CA MET A 161 2.24 1.24 6.45
C MET A 161 3.25 2.37 6.68
N GLU A 162 4.53 2.07 6.62
CA GLU A 162 5.63 3.00 6.86
C GLU A 162 5.66 4.14 5.82
N ILE A 163 5.42 3.84 4.55
CA ILE A 163 5.30 4.87 3.50
C ILE A 163 4.13 5.82 3.79
N TYR A 164 2.99 5.31 4.23
CA TYR A 164 1.85 6.15 4.59
C TYR A 164 2.13 6.97 5.85
N GLN A 165 2.79 6.40 6.88
CA GLN A 165 3.25 7.16 8.04
C GLN A 165 4.18 8.30 7.62
N TRP A 166 5.13 8.02 6.72
CA TRP A 166 6.04 9.02 6.16
C TRP A 166 5.28 10.14 5.42
N ILE A 167 4.33 9.81 4.54
CA ILE A 167 3.51 10.79 3.82
C ILE A 167 2.79 11.70 4.82
N PHE A 168 2.07 11.12 5.79
CA PHE A 168 1.27 11.91 6.73
C PHE A 168 2.10 12.78 7.67
N ARG A 169 3.31 12.36 8.06
CA ARG A 169 4.28 13.21 8.77
C ARG A 169 4.73 14.38 7.93
N ARG A 170 5.00 14.15 6.64
CA ARG A 170 5.46 15.18 5.70
C ARG A 170 4.39 16.20 5.34
N ILE A 171 3.12 15.83 5.32
CA ILE A 171 2.02 16.79 5.13
C ILE A 171 1.61 17.49 6.43
N GLY A 172 2.33 17.25 7.55
CA GLY A 172 2.25 18.04 8.78
C GLY A 172 1.47 17.45 9.93
N PHE A 173 1.06 16.18 9.86
CA PHE A 173 0.38 15.53 10.99
C PHE A 173 1.36 14.93 11.99
N LYS A 174 0.94 14.90 13.26
CA LYS A 174 1.59 14.09 14.29
C LYS A 174 1.17 12.65 14.11
N VAL A 175 2.07 11.79 13.66
CA VAL A 175 1.78 10.38 13.32
C VAL A 175 2.48 9.46 14.31
N SER A 176 1.70 8.58 14.93
CA SER A 176 2.21 7.50 15.79
C SER A 176 3.14 6.57 15.01
N PRO A 177 4.21 6.05 15.61
CA PRO A 177 4.95 4.94 15.01
C PRO A 177 4.11 3.65 14.94
N VAL A 178 3.05 3.54 15.74
CA VAL A 178 2.17 2.37 15.72
C VAL A 178 1.07 2.58 14.69
N GLY A 179 1.03 1.72 13.67
CA GLY A 179 -0.08 1.54 12.75
C GLY A 179 -0.81 0.22 13.01
N TYR A 180 -1.99 0.06 12.42
CA TYR A 180 -2.83 -1.12 12.64
C TYR A 180 -3.24 -1.78 11.32
N PHE A 181 -3.17 -3.11 11.29
CA PHE A 181 -3.79 -3.93 10.26
C PHE A 181 -5.07 -4.55 10.81
N VAL A 182 -6.19 -4.31 10.15
CA VAL A 182 -7.45 -4.97 10.45
C VAL A 182 -7.67 -6.09 9.45
N PHE A 183 -7.47 -7.32 9.89
CA PHE A 183 -7.69 -8.51 9.07
C PHE A 183 -9.13 -8.99 9.20
N ALA A 184 -9.82 -9.10 8.07
CA ALA A 184 -11.07 -9.82 7.94
C ALA A 184 -10.78 -11.23 7.42
N ASN A 185 -10.80 -12.22 8.31
CA ASN A 185 -10.54 -13.62 7.99
C ASN A 185 -11.84 -14.35 7.67
N ALA A 186 -12.03 -14.74 6.41
CA ALA A 186 -13.18 -15.51 6.00
C ALA A 186 -13.13 -16.93 6.57
N LEU A 187 -14.17 -17.31 7.28
CA LEU A 187 -14.30 -18.62 7.90
C LEU A 187 -14.74 -19.67 6.87
N LYS A 188 -13.92 -20.71 6.69
CA LYS A 188 -14.16 -21.81 5.73
C LYS A 188 -14.40 -23.16 6.38
N ASP A 189 -14.54 -23.18 7.69
CA ASP A 189 -14.86 -24.37 8.51
C ASP A 189 -16.36 -24.58 8.71
N ARG A 190 -17.21 -23.77 8.03
CA ARG A 190 -18.66 -23.91 8.07
C ARG A 190 -19.14 -25.12 7.27
N THR A 191 -20.15 -25.79 7.78
CA THR A 191 -20.70 -26.98 7.13
C THR A 191 -21.34 -26.68 5.78
N PHE A 192 -21.98 -25.50 5.63
CA PHE A 192 -22.68 -25.10 4.41
C PHE A 192 -22.39 -23.63 4.09
N PHE A 193 -22.48 -23.29 2.82
CA PHE A 193 -22.27 -21.91 2.34
C PHE A 193 -23.45 -20.97 2.69
N GLU A 194 -24.69 -21.45 2.56
CA GLU A 194 -25.93 -20.70 2.88
C GLU A 194 -26.02 -19.29 2.30
N ASN A 195 -25.41 -19.07 1.15
CA ASN A 195 -25.30 -17.77 0.44
C ASN A 195 -24.64 -16.65 1.26
N LYS A 196 -23.81 -16.96 2.25
CA LYS A 196 -23.08 -16.00 3.06
C LYS A 196 -21.66 -16.47 3.34
N LEU A 197 -20.76 -15.51 3.55
CA LEU A 197 -19.41 -15.73 4.04
C LEU A 197 -19.27 -14.97 5.37
N GLU A 198 -18.92 -15.70 6.42
CA GLU A 198 -18.71 -15.13 7.75
C GLU A 198 -17.24 -14.75 7.92
N PHE A 199 -16.97 -13.69 8.67
CA PHE A 199 -15.62 -13.20 8.91
C PHE A 199 -15.36 -13.03 10.41
N GLU A 200 -14.14 -13.33 10.80
CA GLU A 200 -13.58 -12.94 12.08
C GLU A 200 -12.60 -11.79 11.88
N LEU A 201 -12.73 -10.76 12.72
CA LEU A 201 -11.82 -9.60 12.68
C LEU A 201 -10.68 -9.78 13.68
N THR A 202 -9.47 -9.54 13.22
CA THR A 202 -8.26 -9.53 14.04
C THR A 202 -7.50 -8.23 13.80
N ILE A 203 -7.03 -7.56 14.87
CA ILE A 203 -6.17 -6.39 14.76
C ILE A 203 -4.75 -6.78 15.13
N LEU A 204 -3.80 -6.46 14.24
CA LEU A 204 -2.38 -6.54 14.51
C LEU A 204 -1.76 -5.15 14.47
N SER A 205 -0.97 -4.81 15.48
CA SER A 205 -0.19 -3.58 15.49
C SER A 205 1.16 -3.78 14.81
N HIS A 206 1.66 -2.73 14.17
CA HIS A 206 3.00 -2.66 13.62
C HIS A 206 3.68 -1.38 14.12
N TYR A 207 4.87 -1.52 14.68
CA TYR A 207 5.73 -0.39 15.02
C TYR A 207 6.61 -0.09 13.81
N GLY A 208 6.23 0.92 13.03
CA GLY A 208 6.90 1.26 11.78
C GLY A 208 8.09 2.18 11.99
N ASP A 209 9.08 2.00 11.11
CA ASP A 209 10.23 2.90 10.94
C ASP A 209 10.24 3.38 9.49
N ASP A 210 9.93 4.65 9.26
CA ASP A 210 9.89 5.26 7.93
C ASP A 210 11.21 5.94 7.51
N SER A 211 12.27 5.79 8.29
CA SER A 211 13.58 6.42 8.05
C SER A 211 14.23 5.99 6.72
N TRP A 212 13.87 4.82 6.22
CA TRP A 212 14.37 4.26 4.97
C TRP A 212 13.73 4.89 3.71
N VAL A 213 12.57 5.56 3.83
CA VAL A 213 11.79 6.02 2.66
C VAL A 213 12.56 7.09 1.87
N SER A 214 13.01 8.17 2.52
CA SER A 214 13.77 9.22 1.82
C SER A 214 15.07 8.71 1.19
N PRO A 215 15.94 7.95 1.87
CA PRO A 215 17.10 7.34 1.23
C PRO A 215 16.76 6.50 0.01
N THR A 216 15.68 5.71 0.07
CA THR A 216 15.22 4.90 -1.06
C THR A 216 14.82 5.77 -2.25
N LEU A 217 14.11 6.88 -2.03
CA LEU A 217 13.74 7.81 -3.11
C LEU A 217 14.97 8.38 -3.82
N PHE A 218 16.07 8.65 -3.10
CA PHE A 218 17.34 9.05 -3.71
C PHE A 218 17.94 7.98 -4.62
N GLU A 219 17.97 6.74 -4.14
CA GLU A 219 18.48 5.63 -4.96
C GLU A 219 17.59 5.38 -6.18
N MET A 220 16.26 5.51 -6.04
CA MET A 220 15.33 5.43 -7.16
C MET A 220 15.62 6.51 -8.21
N LYS A 221 15.89 7.74 -7.79
CA LYS A 221 16.26 8.86 -8.70
C LYS A 221 17.54 8.55 -9.45
N LYS A 222 18.59 8.14 -8.75
CA LYS A 222 19.86 7.75 -9.39
C LYS A 222 19.67 6.67 -10.45
N VAL A 223 18.86 5.65 -10.14
CA VAL A 223 18.58 4.58 -11.09
C VAL A 223 17.83 5.12 -12.32
N LEU A 224 16.86 6.02 -12.15
CA LEU A 224 16.12 6.60 -13.27
C LEU A 224 16.97 7.56 -14.11
N GLU A 225 17.96 8.23 -13.53
CA GLU A 225 18.90 9.12 -14.22
C GLU A 225 19.97 8.34 -15.00
N CYS A 226 20.26 7.08 -14.62
CA CYS A 226 21.18 6.24 -15.37
C CYS A 226 20.66 5.91 -16.77
N ASP A 227 21.59 5.87 -17.76
CA ASP A 227 21.27 5.41 -19.12
C ASP A 227 21.47 3.90 -19.32
N THR A 228 22.02 3.22 -18.33
CA THR A 228 22.22 1.78 -18.33
C THR A 228 21.15 1.06 -17.55
N LEU A 229 20.73 -0.09 -18.06
CA LEU A 229 19.79 -0.97 -17.38
C LEU A 229 20.43 -1.51 -16.09
N PRO A 230 19.85 -1.26 -14.89
CA PRO A 230 20.42 -1.77 -13.65
C PRO A 230 20.39 -3.30 -13.57
N ASP A 231 21.19 -3.86 -12.68
CA ASP A 231 21.16 -5.30 -12.39
C ASP A 231 19.81 -5.73 -11.81
N ALA A 232 19.41 -6.96 -12.14
CA ALA A 232 18.23 -7.55 -11.52
C ALA A 232 18.55 -7.97 -10.09
N ASN A 233 17.56 -7.90 -9.22
CA ASN A 233 17.65 -8.65 -7.98
C ASN A 233 17.71 -10.15 -8.32
N PRO A 234 18.67 -10.91 -7.78
CA PRO A 234 18.80 -12.35 -8.04
C PRO A 234 17.52 -13.16 -7.72
N GLU A 235 16.73 -12.71 -6.74
CA GLU A 235 15.48 -13.35 -6.31
C GLU A 235 14.25 -12.87 -7.09
N CYS A 236 14.42 -11.99 -8.08
CA CYS A 236 13.30 -11.47 -8.85
C CYS A 236 12.76 -12.49 -9.85
N GLU A 237 11.64 -13.11 -9.56
CA GLU A 237 10.98 -14.12 -10.40
C GLU A 237 10.69 -13.63 -11.83
N TYR A 238 10.31 -12.36 -12.02
CA TYR A 238 10.08 -11.80 -13.35
C TYR A 238 11.36 -11.72 -14.19
N CYS A 239 12.47 -11.35 -13.58
CA CYS A 239 13.76 -11.29 -14.27
C CYS A 239 14.30 -12.69 -14.55
N GLU A 240 14.14 -13.62 -13.63
CA GLU A 240 14.53 -15.01 -13.76
C GLU A 240 13.73 -15.72 -14.87
N TYR A 241 12.39 -15.57 -14.85
CA TYR A 241 11.55 -16.10 -15.93
C TYR A 241 12.02 -15.61 -17.31
N ARG A 242 12.30 -14.31 -17.45
CA ARG A 242 12.76 -13.74 -18.72
C ARG A 242 14.14 -14.26 -19.13
N ARG A 243 15.01 -14.51 -18.16
CA ARG A 243 16.34 -15.10 -18.42
C ARG A 243 16.20 -16.51 -18.97
N LEU A 244 15.41 -17.35 -18.30
CA LEU A 244 15.19 -18.74 -18.68
C LEU A 244 14.53 -18.88 -20.08
N ILE A 245 13.56 -18.03 -20.39
CA ILE A 245 12.90 -18.05 -21.72
C ILE A 245 13.90 -17.74 -22.82
N LYS A 246 14.81 -16.78 -22.64
CA LYS A 246 15.84 -16.45 -23.63
C LYS A 246 16.85 -17.57 -23.91
N GLU A 247 16.99 -18.53 -23.00
CA GLU A 247 17.87 -19.69 -23.20
C GLU A 247 17.24 -20.77 -24.07
N VAL A 248 15.92 -20.73 -24.29
CA VAL A 248 15.18 -21.74 -25.10
C VAL A 248 14.61 -21.17 -26.39
N GLU A 249 14.65 -19.86 -26.63
CA GLU A 249 14.32 -19.18 -27.89
C GLU A 249 15.53 -19.09 -28.82
#